data_994ef922b43ef267faf3440b990f7cdf
#
_entry.id   994ef922b43ef267faf3440b990f7cdf
#
_cell.length_a   1.000
_cell.length_b   1.000
_cell.length_c   1.000
_cell.angle_alpha   90.00
_cell.angle_beta   90.00
_cell.angle_gamma   90.00
#
_symmetry.space_group_name_H-M   'P 1'
#
loop_
_entity.id
_entity.type
_entity.pdbx_description
1 polymer ?
#
loop_
_entity_poly.entity_id
_entity_poly.type
_entity_poly.pdbx_seq_one_letter_code
_entity_poly.pdbx_strand_id
1 'polypeptide(L)'
;MLGLAFSGGKDSLACWYLYKAKNPIVFFANTGKAYPETLAIVEEIRAEAVEFIEINVDQQAQIDVNGIPSDIVPIANTLDAISVSGKKDVLIQSYLNCCTENIAFPLLNAVKERGITQLIKGQRNDDSFKSDSRHGMIVDGIEYIQPIEKWTGKQVLDFVATQRGQLPEHFSLNHTSLDCYDCTGFMKDSADRVEWTKANHPELYDKYELNMSKLKGTIIPIIELMR
;
A
#
# COMPACT_ATOMS: atom_id res chain seq x y z
N MET A 1 3.38 -0.53 -24.69
CA MET A 1 2.70 -1.62 -23.92
C MET A 1 1.92 -1.04 -22.76
N LEU A 2 0.77 -1.64 -22.42
CA LEU A 2 -0.12 -1.20 -21.34
C LEU A 2 0.12 -2.05 -20.09
N GLY A 3 0.36 -1.41 -18.95
CA GLY A 3 0.49 -2.04 -17.64
C GLY A 3 -0.60 -1.57 -16.69
N LEU A 4 -0.90 -2.37 -15.68
CA LEU A 4 -1.79 -2.05 -14.56
C LEU A 4 -1.04 -2.26 -13.24
N ALA A 5 -0.88 -1.19 -12.45
CA ALA A 5 -0.44 -1.28 -11.06
C ALA A 5 -1.62 -1.79 -10.22
N PHE A 6 -1.52 -3.03 -9.73
CA PHE A 6 -2.59 -3.72 -9.02
C PHE A 6 -2.20 -3.95 -7.56
N SER A 7 -3.07 -3.55 -6.64
CA SER A 7 -2.85 -3.70 -5.19
C SER A 7 -3.82 -4.68 -4.52
N GLY A 8 -4.80 -5.20 -5.25
CA GLY A 8 -5.91 -5.98 -4.67
C GLY A 8 -6.98 -5.14 -3.98
N GLY A 9 -6.78 -3.82 -3.85
CA GLY A 9 -7.78 -2.90 -3.30
C GLY A 9 -8.86 -2.52 -4.33
N LYS A 10 -9.99 -1.96 -3.84
CA LYS A 10 -11.17 -1.61 -4.64
C LYS A 10 -10.86 -0.74 -5.87
N ASP A 11 -9.92 0.20 -5.73
CA ASP A 11 -9.59 1.17 -6.77
C ASP A 11 -8.81 0.51 -7.92
N SER A 12 -7.82 -0.32 -7.61
CA SER A 12 -7.09 -1.10 -8.62
C SER A 12 -7.97 -2.17 -9.27
N LEU A 13 -8.91 -2.74 -8.51
CA LEU A 13 -9.89 -3.70 -9.04
C LEU A 13 -10.89 -3.03 -10.01
N ALA A 14 -11.33 -1.80 -9.71
CA ALA A 14 -12.13 -1.01 -10.66
C ALA A 14 -11.36 -0.75 -11.96
N CYS A 15 -10.07 -0.40 -11.87
CA CYS A 15 -9.22 -0.21 -13.04
C CYS A 15 -9.08 -1.50 -13.86
N TRP A 16 -8.95 -2.66 -13.20
CA TRP A 16 -8.96 -3.96 -13.88
C TRP A 16 -10.21 -4.15 -14.72
N TYR A 17 -11.40 -4.00 -14.13
CA TYR A 17 -12.66 -4.18 -14.86
C TYR A 17 -12.85 -3.19 -16.02
N LEU A 18 -12.36 -1.96 -15.89
CA LEU A 18 -12.40 -0.98 -16.97
C LEU A 18 -11.48 -1.33 -18.14
N TYR A 19 -10.37 -2.01 -17.86
CA TYR A 19 -9.30 -2.19 -18.85
C TYR A 19 -8.97 -3.63 -19.22
N LYS A 20 -9.55 -4.64 -18.56
CA LYS A 20 -9.23 -6.07 -18.80
C LYS A 20 -9.39 -6.49 -20.26
N ALA A 21 -10.35 -5.90 -21.00
CA ALA A 21 -10.54 -6.18 -22.43
C ALA A 21 -9.35 -5.71 -23.30
N LYS A 22 -8.47 -4.84 -22.78
CA LYS A 22 -7.24 -4.38 -23.46
C LYS A 22 -6.02 -5.25 -23.09
N ASN A 23 -6.21 -6.30 -22.28
CA ASN A 23 -5.16 -7.21 -21.83
C ASN A 23 -3.91 -6.48 -21.25
N PRO A 24 -4.06 -5.61 -20.23
CA PRO A 24 -2.90 -4.99 -19.61
C PRO A 24 -2.04 -6.06 -18.92
N ILE A 25 -0.73 -5.86 -18.90
CA ILE A 25 0.17 -6.62 -18.03
C ILE A 25 -0.09 -6.16 -16.60
N VAL A 26 -0.45 -7.09 -15.71
CA VAL A 26 -0.76 -6.77 -14.30
C VAL A 26 0.49 -6.90 -13.45
N PHE A 27 0.81 -5.85 -12.67
CA PHE A 27 1.94 -5.81 -11.76
C PHE A 27 1.45 -5.73 -10.32
N PHE A 28 1.87 -6.67 -9.49
CA PHE A 28 1.57 -6.70 -8.06
C PHE A 28 2.85 -6.75 -7.24
N ALA A 29 3.09 -5.74 -6.39
CA ALA A 29 4.17 -5.75 -5.43
C ALA A 29 3.73 -6.48 -4.16
N ASN A 30 4.24 -7.70 -3.96
CA ASN A 30 3.96 -8.51 -2.78
C ASN A 30 5.03 -8.26 -1.72
N THR A 31 4.66 -7.55 -0.67
CA THR A 31 5.53 -7.24 0.47
C THR A 31 5.66 -8.39 1.47
N GLY A 32 4.95 -9.49 1.26
CA GLY A 32 4.81 -10.59 2.23
C GLY A 32 3.90 -10.26 3.42
N LYS A 33 3.28 -9.07 3.43
CA LYS A 33 2.42 -8.59 4.54
C LYS A 33 1.02 -8.21 4.08
N ALA A 34 0.60 -8.66 2.90
CA ALA A 34 -0.76 -8.47 2.43
C ALA A 34 -1.75 -9.35 3.23
N TYR A 35 -2.98 -8.86 3.40
CA TYR A 35 -4.05 -9.61 4.04
C TYR A 35 -4.51 -10.79 3.17
N PRO A 36 -5.03 -11.87 3.80
CA PRO A 36 -5.60 -13.00 3.06
C PRO A 36 -6.68 -12.60 2.05
N GLU A 37 -7.54 -11.64 2.39
CA GLU A 37 -8.58 -11.11 1.51
C GLU A 37 -8.00 -10.41 0.27
N THR A 38 -6.92 -9.64 0.46
CA THR A 38 -6.20 -9.00 -0.64
C THR A 38 -5.58 -10.06 -1.56
N LEU A 39 -4.92 -11.07 -0.97
CA LEU A 39 -4.30 -12.15 -1.73
C LEU A 39 -5.34 -12.98 -2.49
N ALA A 40 -6.52 -13.21 -1.93
CA ALA A 40 -7.61 -13.89 -2.62
C ALA A 40 -8.03 -13.15 -3.90
N ILE A 41 -8.18 -11.82 -3.83
CA ILE A 41 -8.47 -10.99 -5.01
C ILE A 41 -7.30 -11.02 -6.01
N VAL A 42 -6.07 -10.98 -5.52
CA VAL A 42 -4.87 -11.07 -6.37
C VAL A 42 -4.86 -12.37 -7.16
N GLU A 43 -5.18 -13.51 -6.54
CA GLU A 43 -5.22 -14.80 -7.22
C GLU A 43 -6.37 -14.91 -8.24
N GLU A 44 -7.53 -14.31 -7.96
CA GLU A 44 -8.60 -14.21 -8.95
C GLU A 44 -8.12 -13.47 -10.21
N ILE A 45 -7.47 -12.31 -10.04
CA ILE A 45 -7.00 -11.51 -11.17
C ILE A 45 -5.82 -12.17 -11.87
N ARG A 46 -4.95 -12.88 -11.15
CA ARG A 46 -3.88 -13.69 -11.72
C ARG A 46 -4.45 -14.75 -12.69
N ALA A 47 -5.54 -15.37 -12.31
CA ALA A 47 -6.18 -16.41 -13.14
C ALA A 47 -6.87 -15.83 -14.40
N GLU A 48 -7.31 -14.56 -14.36
CA GLU A 48 -7.97 -13.90 -15.48
C GLU A 48 -6.99 -13.17 -16.42
N ALA A 49 -5.86 -12.68 -15.90
CA ALA A 49 -4.91 -11.86 -16.65
C ALA A 49 -4.12 -12.71 -17.66
N VAL A 50 -3.94 -12.17 -18.87
CA VAL A 50 -3.08 -12.82 -19.90
C VAL A 50 -1.61 -12.84 -19.43
N GLU A 51 -1.15 -11.79 -18.75
CA GLU A 51 0.18 -11.72 -18.15
C GLU A 51 0.08 -11.04 -16.77
N PHE A 52 0.61 -11.72 -15.74
CA PHE A 52 0.64 -11.25 -14.37
C PHE A 52 2.07 -11.34 -13.83
N ILE A 53 2.61 -10.23 -13.34
CA ILE A 53 3.95 -10.13 -12.79
C ILE A 53 3.84 -9.83 -11.29
N GLU A 54 4.25 -10.78 -10.48
CA GLU A 54 4.39 -10.60 -9.04
C GLU A 54 5.83 -10.22 -8.71
N ILE A 55 5.99 -9.11 -7.99
CA ILE A 55 7.27 -8.60 -7.51
C ILE A 55 7.35 -8.93 -6.02
N ASN A 56 8.10 -9.96 -5.66
CA ASN A 56 8.30 -10.35 -4.27
C ASN A 56 9.33 -9.43 -3.60
N VAL A 57 8.95 -8.81 -2.50
CA VAL A 57 9.78 -7.87 -1.74
C VAL A 57 9.88 -8.35 -0.29
N ASP A 58 11.08 -8.40 0.24
CA ASP A 58 11.32 -8.66 1.67
C ASP A 58 11.21 -7.36 2.47
N GLN A 59 9.95 -6.95 2.74
CA GLN A 59 9.69 -5.75 3.54
C GLN A 59 10.22 -5.88 4.96
N GLN A 60 10.29 -7.11 5.52
CA GLN A 60 10.80 -7.28 6.87
C GLN A 60 12.29 -6.94 6.93
N ALA A 61 13.08 -7.39 5.96
CA ALA A 61 14.50 -7.03 5.89
C ALA A 61 14.71 -5.51 5.79
N GLN A 62 13.87 -4.80 5.03
CA GLN A 62 13.93 -3.34 4.94
C GLN A 62 13.57 -2.68 6.28
N ILE A 63 12.54 -3.18 6.98
CA ILE A 63 12.14 -2.67 8.31
C ILE A 63 13.23 -2.95 9.35
N ASP A 64 13.88 -4.10 9.31
CA ASP A 64 14.96 -4.45 10.24
C ASP A 64 16.16 -3.49 10.13
N VAL A 65 16.41 -2.96 8.91
CA VAL A 65 17.48 -1.99 8.65
C VAL A 65 17.05 -0.57 8.97
N ASN A 66 15.88 -0.13 8.51
CA ASN A 66 15.46 1.28 8.55
C ASN A 66 14.52 1.61 9.71
N GLY A 67 13.92 0.60 10.33
CA GLY A 67 13.01 0.76 11.46
C GLY A 67 11.53 0.65 11.12
N ILE A 68 10.71 0.70 12.17
CA ILE A 68 9.26 0.58 12.10
C ILE A 68 8.67 1.80 11.37
N PRO A 69 7.78 1.60 10.35
CA PRO A 69 7.15 2.70 9.63
C PRO A 69 6.17 3.47 10.53
N SER A 70 6.22 4.81 10.51
CA SER A 70 5.38 5.65 11.36
C SER A 70 5.09 7.01 10.72
N ASP A 71 3.98 7.65 11.13
CA ASP A 71 3.68 9.07 10.85
C ASP A 71 4.55 10.01 11.67
N ILE A 72 5.10 9.55 12.81
CA ILE A 72 5.93 10.34 13.71
C ILE A 72 7.30 9.69 13.77
N VAL A 73 8.32 10.43 13.33
CA VAL A 73 9.70 9.94 13.28
C VAL A 73 10.58 10.88 14.10
N PRO A 74 10.92 10.52 15.35
CA PRO A 74 11.92 11.25 16.13
C PRO A 74 13.30 11.11 15.45
N ILE A 75 13.98 12.22 15.21
CA ILE A 75 15.29 12.22 14.53
C ILE A 75 16.29 11.30 15.23
N ALA A 76 16.30 11.27 16.56
CA ALA A 76 17.20 10.42 17.34
C ALA A 76 17.02 8.91 17.10
N ASN A 77 15.86 8.50 16.55
CA ASN A 77 15.51 7.11 16.27
C ASN A 77 15.62 6.75 14.77
N THR A 78 16.21 7.61 13.95
CA THR A 78 16.52 7.31 12.55
C THR A 78 17.83 6.53 12.42
N LEU A 79 17.96 5.77 11.35
CA LEU A 79 19.17 5.03 11.04
C LEU A 79 20.41 5.94 11.05
N ASP A 80 20.31 7.12 10.44
CA ASP A 80 21.41 8.09 10.36
C ASP A 80 21.85 8.55 11.76
N ALA A 81 20.89 8.94 12.61
CA ALA A 81 21.21 9.41 13.97
C ALA A 81 21.80 8.30 14.84
N ILE A 82 21.29 7.08 14.75
CA ILE A 82 21.81 5.92 15.50
C ILE A 82 23.19 5.55 15.00
N SER A 83 23.45 5.59 13.70
CA SER A 83 24.77 5.31 13.11
C SER A 83 25.84 6.28 13.62
N VAL A 84 25.48 7.56 13.80
CA VAL A 84 26.41 8.59 14.33
C VAL A 84 26.55 8.50 15.85
N SER A 85 25.48 8.26 16.59
CA SER A 85 25.48 8.27 18.06
C SER A 85 25.97 6.95 18.68
N GLY A 86 25.93 5.84 17.93
CA GLY A 86 26.21 4.48 18.41
C GLY A 86 25.17 3.95 19.41
N LYS A 87 24.05 4.65 19.63
CA LYS A 87 22.99 4.21 20.55
C LYS A 87 22.21 3.06 19.92
N LYS A 88 21.80 2.11 20.76
CA LYS A 88 20.90 1.00 20.34
C LYS A 88 19.48 1.34 20.79
N ASP A 89 18.78 2.13 20.01
CA ASP A 89 17.39 2.47 20.24
C ASP A 89 16.48 1.81 19.19
N VAL A 90 15.16 1.88 19.40
CA VAL A 90 14.18 1.45 18.41
C VAL A 90 14.31 2.34 17.18
N LEU A 91 14.59 1.72 16.05
CA LEU A 91 14.61 2.42 14.75
C LEU A 91 13.20 2.71 14.29
N ILE A 92 12.99 3.92 13.81
CA ILE A 92 11.71 4.41 13.26
C ILE A 92 11.99 5.10 11.93
N GLN A 93 11.22 4.75 10.91
CA GLN A 93 11.28 5.39 9.60
C GLN A 93 9.94 6.03 9.23
N SER A 94 9.96 6.96 8.27
CA SER A 94 8.72 7.44 7.66
C SER A 94 8.00 6.28 6.96
N TYR A 95 6.68 6.18 7.13
CA TYR A 95 5.88 5.23 6.36
C TYR A 95 6.02 5.47 4.84
N LEU A 96 6.26 6.72 4.41
CA LEU A 96 6.53 7.04 3.01
C LEU A 96 7.77 6.33 2.50
N ASN A 97 8.86 6.32 3.28
CA ASN A 97 10.07 5.60 2.91
C ASN A 97 9.80 4.10 2.78
N CYS A 98 9.12 3.52 3.76
CA CYS A 98 8.75 2.11 3.73
C CYS A 98 7.92 1.76 2.46
N CYS A 99 6.87 2.54 2.15
CA CYS A 99 6.04 2.31 0.96
C CYS A 99 6.82 2.53 -0.35
N THR A 100 7.69 3.54 -0.39
CA THR A 100 8.49 3.83 -1.59
C THR A 100 9.47 2.70 -1.89
N GLU A 101 10.22 2.25 -0.88
CA GLU A 101 11.25 1.21 -1.05
C GLU A 101 10.64 -0.19 -1.32
N ASN A 102 9.48 -0.49 -0.73
CA ASN A 102 8.91 -1.84 -0.82
C ASN A 102 7.79 -1.99 -1.86
N ILE A 103 7.19 -0.89 -2.33
CA ILE A 103 6.07 -0.95 -3.27
C ILE A 103 6.38 -0.14 -4.53
N ALA A 104 6.65 1.17 -4.39
CA ALA A 104 6.71 2.05 -5.54
C ALA A 104 7.94 1.79 -6.42
N PHE A 105 9.14 1.72 -5.86
CA PHE A 105 10.36 1.49 -6.63
C PHE A 105 10.40 0.09 -7.25
N PRO A 106 10.13 -1.02 -6.53
CA PRO A 106 10.11 -2.34 -7.14
C PRO A 106 9.11 -2.44 -8.30
N LEU A 107 7.91 -1.87 -8.12
CA LEU A 107 6.89 -1.85 -9.16
C LEU A 107 7.32 -1.06 -10.38
N LEU A 108 7.85 0.17 -10.19
CA LEU A 108 8.30 1.02 -11.30
C LEU A 108 9.49 0.41 -12.04
N ASN A 109 10.41 -0.25 -11.35
CA ASN A 109 11.52 -0.96 -11.97
C ASN A 109 11.01 -2.10 -12.86
N ALA A 110 10.12 -2.95 -12.35
CA ALA A 110 9.52 -4.03 -13.14
C ALA A 110 8.72 -3.50 -14.36
N VAL A 111 8.00 -2.40 -14.20
CA VAL A 111 7.28 -1.71 -15.27
C VAL A 111 8.25 -1.22 -16.36
N LYS A 112 9.39 -0.61 -15.97
CA LYS A 112 10.42 -0.14 -16.91
C LYS A 112 11.13 -1.31 -17.61
N GLU A 113 11.53 -2.33 -16.87
CA GLU A 113 12.19 -3.53 -17.41
C GLU A 113 11.32 -4.24 -18.44
N ARG A 114 9.98 -4.23 -18.21
CA ARG A 114 9.03 -4.83 -19.15
C ARG A 114 8.72 -3.93 -20.36
N GLY A 115 9.25 -2.70 -20.41
CA GLY A 115 9.05 -1.75 -21.51
C GLY A 115 7.61 -1.21 -21.57
N ILE A 116 6.95 -1.04 -20.45
CA ILE A 116 5.62 -0.43 -20.36
C ILE A 116 5.72 1.05 -20.72
N THR A 117 4.84 1.50 -21.62
CA THR A 117 4.76 2.91 -22.04
C THR A 117 3.50 3.61 -21.53
N GLN A 118 2.52 2.83 -21.03
CA GLN A 118 1.29 3.33 -20.42
C GLN A 118 1.01 2.55 -19.15
N LEU A 119 0.88 3.23 -17.99
CA LEU A 119 0.65 2.61 -16.69
C LEU A 119 -0.67 3.08 -16.10
N ILE A 120 -1.59 2.14 -15.92
CA ILE A 120 -2.88 2.39 -15.26
C ILE A 120 -2.67 2.36 -13.73
N LYS A 121 -3.24 3.36 -13.04
CA LYS A 121 -3.24 3.47 -11.58
C LYS A 121 -4.63 3.81 -11.06
N GLY A 122 -5.01 3.18 -9.95
CA GLY A 122 -6.29 3.43 -9.27
C GLY A 122 -6.28 4.63 -8.32
N GLN A 123 -5.58 5.72 -8.66
CA GLN A 123 -5.53 6.91 -7.83
C GLN A 123 -6.72 7.83 -8.10
N ARG A 124 -7.31 8.40 -7.02
CA ARG A 124 -8.46 9.32 -7.07
C ARG A 124 -8.10 10.70 -6.49
N ASN A 125 -8.90 11.73 -6.85
CA ASN A 125 -8.69 13.08 -6.33
C ASN A 125 -9.05 13.24 -4.85
N ASP A 126 -9.89 12.36 -4.29
CA ASP A 126 -10.29 12.37 -2.90
C ASP A 126 -9.46 11.43 -1.99
N ASP A 127 -8.43 10.77 -2.55
CA ASP A 127 -7.52 9.97 -1.73
C ASP A 127 -6.71 10.86 -0.77
N SER A 128 -6.61 10.45 0.49
CA SER A 128 -5.83 11.15 1.52
C SER A 128 -4.35 11.21 1.17
N PHE A 129 -3.84 10.15 0.54
CA PHE A 129 -2.47 10.07 0.04
C PHE A 129 -2.45 9.89 -1.48
N LYS A 130 -1.77 10.81 -2.17
CA LYS A 130 -1.67 10.84 -3.64
C LYS A 130 -0.21 10.97 -4.06
N SER A 131 0.17 10.22 -5.08
CA SER A 131 1.41 10.50 -5.80
C SER A 131 1.26 11.75 -6.68
N ASP A 132 2.37 12.34 -7.09
CA ASP A 132 2.36 13.54 -7.96
C ASP A 132 1.93 13.23 -9.41
N SER A 133 1.82 11.96 -9.79
CA SER A 133 1.34 11.59 -11.13
C SER A 133 -0.12 12.02 -11.33
N ARG A 134 -0.44 12.46 -12.55
CA ARG A 134 -1.80 12.85 -12.98
C ARG A 134 -2.15 12.12 -14.26
N HIS A 135 -3.43 12.03 -14.53
CA HIS A 135 -3.92 11.43 -15.80
C HIS A 135 -3.29 12.13 -17.00
N GLY A 136 -2.70 11.37 -17.92
CA GLY A 136 -2.00 11.86 -19.11
C GLY A 136 -0.59 12.41 -18.87
N MET A 137 -0.10 12.44 -17.63
CA MET A 137 1.27 12.86 -17.35
C MET A 137 2.28 11.80 -17.82
N ILE A 138 3.37 12.24 -18.43
CA ILE A 138 4.46 11.38 -18.89
C ILE A 138 5.69 11.61 -17.99
N VAL A 139 6.17 10.54 -17.36
CA VAL A 139 7.39 10.56 -16.55
C VAL A 139 8.26 9.39 -17.01
N ASP A 140 9.51 9.65 -17.30
CA ASP A 140 10.47 8.65 -17.77
C ASP A 140 9.98 7.82 -18.97
N GLY A 141 9.20 8.43 -19.87
CA GLY A 141 8.61 7.78 -21.04
C GLY A 141 7.38 6.91 -20.76
N ILE A 142 6.85 6.93 -19.54
CA ILE A 142 5.63 6.21 -19.14
C ILE A 142 4.49 7.22 -18.98
N GLU A 143 3.43 7.07 -19.75
CA GLU A 143 2.17 7.80 -19.60
C GLU A 143 1.34 7.20 -18.47
N TYR A 144 0.93 8.02 -17.50
CA TYR A 144 0.06 7.58 -16.40
C TYR A 144 -1.41 7.71 -16.78
N ILE A 145 -2.16 6.61 -16.67
CA ILE A 145 -3.59 6.54 -16.92
C ILE A 145 -4.31 6.38 -15.58
N GLN A 146 -5.12 7.37 -15.20
CA GLN A 146 -5.90 7.34 -13.94
C GLN A 146 -7.38 7.40 -14.28
N PRO A 147 -8.02 6.28 -14.65
CA PRO A 147 -9.37 6.28 -15.22
C PRO A 147 -10.45 6.66 -14.21
N ILE A 148 -10.17 6.47 -12.93
CA ILE A 148 -11.10 6.75 -11.83
C ILE A 148 -10.71 8.02 -11.05
N GLU A 149 -9.81 8.87 -11.58
CA GLU A 149 -9.30 10.06 -10.90
C GLU A 149 -10.39 10.94 -10.29
N LYS A 150 -11.52 11.08 -11.03
CA LYS A 150 -12.66 11.92 -10.64
C LYS A 150 -13.77 11.16 -9.90
N TRP A 151 -13.59 9.86 -9.65
CA TRP A 151 -14.61 9.06 -8.98
C TRP A 151 -14.52 9.22 -7.46
N THR A 152 -15.68 9.23 -6.81
CA THR A 152 -15.76 9.08 -5.35
C THR A 152 -15.55 7.63 -4.94
N GLY A 153 -15.16 7.40 -3.69
CA GLY A 153 -15.05 6.05 -3.14
C GLY A 153 -16.33 5.23 -3.30
N LYS A 154 -17.51 5.90 -3.13
CA LYS A 154 -18.82 5.26 -3.34
C LYS A 154 -19.01 4.80 -4.79
N GLN A 155 -18.67 5.64 -5.77
CA GLN A 155 -18.78 5.27 -7.20
C GLN A 155 -17.90 4.08 -7.54
N VAL A 156 -16.70 3.99 -6.94
CA VAL A 156 -15.82 2.82 -7.13
C VAL A 156 -16.49 1.56 -6.55
N LEU A 157 -17.02 1.62 -5.33
CA LEU A 157 -17.69 0.47 -4.70
C LEU A 157 -18.91 0.02 -5.49
N ASP A 158 -19.78 0.96 -5.90
CA ASP A 158 -20.97 0.67 -6.71
C ASP A 158 -20.59 0.00 -8.05
N PHE A 159 -19.54 0.50 -8.68
CA PHE A 159 -19.04 -0.08 -9.94
C PHE A 159 -18.48 -1.51 -9.73
N VAL A 160 -17.63 -1.71 -8.71
CA VAL A 160 -17.07 -3.03 -8.40
C VAL A 160 -18.19 -4.01 -8.04
N ALA A 161 -19.19 -3.59 -7.25
CA ALA A 161 -20.36 -4.40 -6.93
C ALA A 161 -21.12 -4.84 -8.19
N THR A 162 -21.30 -3.93 -9.14
CA THR A 162 -21.98 -4.22 -10.43
C THR A 162 -21.18 -5.24 -11.25
N GLN A 163 -19.86 -5.16 -11.27
CA GLN A 163 -19.00 -6.08 -12.03
C GLN A 163 -18.92 -7.47 -11.40
N ARG A 164 -18.91 -7.56 -10.07
CA ARG A 164 -18.75 -8.82 -9.32
C ARG A 164 -20.08 -9.47 -8.93
N GLY A 165 -21.19 -8.74 -8.95
CA GLY A 165 -22.47 -9.16 -8.36
C GLY A 165 -22.51 -9.04 -6.84
N GLN A 166 -21.36 -9.05 -6.15
CA GLN A 166 -21.25 -8.88 -4.70
C GLN A 166 -19.91 -8.21 -4.36
N LEU A 167 -19.92 -7.29 -3.38
CA LEU A 167 -18.69 -6.72 -2.83
C LEU A 167 -18.03 -7.72 -1.86
N PRO A 168 -16.68 -7.81 -1.88
CA PRO A 168 -15.96 -8.39 -0.75
C PRO A 168 -16.31 -7.67 0.55
N GLU A 169 -16.51 -8.42 1.62
CA GLU A 169 -17.00 -7.89 2.90
C GLU A 169 -16.11 -6.74 3.43
N HIS A 170 -14.80 -6.90 3.36
CA HIS A 170 -13.84 -5.90 3.81
C HIS A 170 -13.93 -4.57 3.04
N PHE A 171 -14.43 -4.53 1.81
CA PHE A 171 -14.64 -3.27 1.07
C PHE A 171 -15.83 -2.48 1.59
N SER A 172 -16.82 -3.12 2.19
CA SER A 172 -17.99 -2.45 2.76
C SER A 172 -17.76 -1.93 4.17
N LEU A 173 -16.85 -2.57 4.92
CA LEU A 173 -16.57 -2.25 6.31
C LEU A 173 -15.37 -1.31 6.51
N ASN A 174 -14.44 -1.32 5.56
CA ASN A 174 -13.26 -0.47 5.62
C ASN A 174 -13.36 0.68 4.62
N HIS A 175 -13.33 1.89 5.12
CA HIS A 175 -13.24 3.10 4.28
C HIS A 175 -11.86 3.24 3.63
N THR A 176 -10.84 2.58 4.22
CA THR A 176 -9.45 2.53 3.74
C THR A 176 -9.11 1.16 3.15
N SER A 177 -7.98 1.05 2.49
CA SER A 177 -7.47 -0.22 1.97
C SER A 177 -6.93 -1.10 3.10
N LEU A 178 -7.05 -2.42 2.91
CA LEU A 178 -6.28 -3.40 3.66
C LEU A 178 -4.85 -3.44 3.07
N ASP A 179 -3.96 -2.57 3.58
CA ASP A 179 -2.58 -2.49 3.12
C ASP A 179 -1.70 -3.60 3.74
N CYS A 180 -0.57 -3.25 4.39
CA CYS A 180 0.19 -4.23 5.16
C CYS A 180 -0.45 -4.42 6.55
N TYR A 181 -0.66 -5.67 6.99
CA TYR A 181 -1.39 -6.00 8.22
C TYR A 181 -0.72 -5.46 9.50
N ASP A 182 0.60 -5.32 9.53
CA ASP A 182 1.37 -4.83 10.69
C ASP A 182 1.85 -3.37 10.54
N CYS A 183 1.34 -2.64 9.53
CA CYS A 183 1.71 -1.26 9.27
C CYS A 183 1.19 -0.34 10.37
N THR A 184 2.08 0.47 10.95
CA THR A 184 1.80 1.48 11.98
C THR A 184 1.81 2.91 11.45
N GLY A 185 1.93 3.09 10.14
CA GLY A 185 1.69 4.36 9.44
C GLY A 185 0.20 4.59 9.11
N PHE A 186 -0.11 5.78 8.60
CA PHE A 186 -1.48 6.20 8.27
C PHE A 186 -2.43 6.20 9.47
N MET A 187 -1.95 6.64 10.64
CA MET A 187 -2.69 6.55 11.91
C MET A 187 -4.08 7.20 11.87
N LYS A 188 -4.25 8.28 11.09
CA LYS A 188 -5.54 8.97 10.97
C LYS A 188 -6.58 8.14 10.22
N ASP A 189 -6.15 7.31 9.27
CA ASP A 189 -7.03 6.62 8.33
C ASP A 189 -7.08 5.10 8.58
N SER A 190 -6.35 4.60 9.61
CA SER A 190 -6.18 3.17 9.84
C SER A 190 -7.14 2.53 10.84
N ALA A 191 -8.02 3.30 11.48
CA ALA A 191 -8.88 2.79 12.56
C ALA A 191 -9.73 1.58 12.11
N ASP A 192 -10.43 1.68 10.98
CA ASP A 192 -11.28 0.61 10.48
C ASP A 192 -10.47 -0.65 10.13
N ARG A 193 -9.27 -0.47 9.56
CA ARG A 193 -8.35 -1.57 9.27
C ARG A 193 -7.89 -2.28 10.54
N VAL A 194 -7.52 -1.52 11.57
CA VAL A 194 -7.06 -2.09 12.85
C VAL A 194 -8.19 -2.86 13.53
N GLU A 195 -9.41 -2.32 13.53
CA GLU A 195 -10.59 -3.01 14.08
C GLU A 195 -10.93 -4.27 13.30
N TRP A 196 -10.88 -4.20 11.96
CA TRP A 196 -11.05 -5.37 11.10
C TRP A 196 -10.01 -6.45 11.42
N THR A 197 -8.74 -6.07 11.51
CA THR A 197 -7.64 -7.00 11.82
C THR A 197 -7.87 -7.68 13.16
N LYS A 198 -8.21 -6.91 14.19
CA LYS A 198 -8.49 -7.44 15.54
C LYS A 198 -9.64 -8.43 15.55
N ALA A 199 -10.69 -8.16 14.78
CA ALA A 199 -11.90 -9.01 14.75
C ALA A 199 -11.70 -10.29 13.92
N ASN A 200 -10.99 -10.21 12.79
CA ASN A 200 -10.92 -11.28 11.81
C ASN A 200 -9.57 -12.02 11.78
N HIS A 201 -8.49 -11.38 12.21
CA HIS A 201 -7.12 -11.88 12.15
C HIS A 201 -6.36 -11.56 13.45
N PRO A 202 -6.73 -12.14 14.61
CA PRO A 202 -6.10 -11.81 15.89
C PRO A 202 -4.57 -12.05 15.88
N GLU A 203 -4.09 -13.07 15.18
CA GLU A 203 -2.65 -13.37 15.04
C GLU A 203 -1.89 -12.30 14.23
N LEU A 204 -2.56 -11.60 13.28
CA LEU A 204 -1.99 -10.46 12.57
C LEU A 204 -2.08 -9.19 13.42
N TYR A 205 -3.15 -9.06 14.19
CA TYR A 205 -3.30 -7.96 15.14
C TYR A 205 -2.19 -7.97 16.21
N ASP A 206 -1.79 -9.13 16.71
CA ASP A 206 -0.69 -9.25 17.67
C ASP A 206 0.63 -8.68 17.11
N LYS A 207 0.90 -8.88 15.81
CA LYS A 207 2.07 -8.30 15.15
C LYS A 207 1.98 -6.78 15.04
N TYR A 208 0.82 -6.26 14.67
CA TYR A 208 0.55 -4.82 14.66
C TYR A 208 0.73 -4.21 16.05
N GLU A 209 0.12 -4.81 17.09
CA GLU A 209 0.19 -4.31 18.47
C GLU A 209 1.62 -4.33 19.02
N LEU A 210 2.42 -5.33 18.66
CA LEU A 210 3.85 -5.38 19.02
C LEU A 210 4.60 -4.16 18.46
N ASN A 211 4.39 -3.83 17.18
CA ASN A 211 5.02 -2.67 16.54
C ASN A 211 4.50 -1.36 17.14
N MET A 212 3.19 -1.25 17.35
CA MET A 212 2.56 -0.09 17.98
C MET A 212 3.04 0.12 19.43
N SER A 213 3.21 -0.94 20.20
CA SER A 213 3.74 -0.88 21.56
C SER A 213 5.17 -0.33 21.58
N LYS A 214 6.04 -0.78 20.66
CA LYS A 214 7.41 -0.23 20.52
C LYS A 214 7.40 1.24 20.17
N LEU A 215 6.53 1.67 19.24
CA LEU A 215 6.37 3.08 18.87
C LEU A 215 5.90 3.91 20.05
N LYS A 216 4.84 3.49 20.76
CA LYS A 216 4.33 4.20 21.93
C LYS A 216 5.40 4.35 22.99
N GLY A 217 6.14 3.28 23.29
CA GLY A 217 7.24 3.31 24.28
C GLY A 217 8.37 4.27 23.92
N THR A 218 8.56 4.55 22.62
CA THR A 218 9.60 5.46 22.13
C THR A 218 9.09 6.89 22.02
N ILE A 219 7.90 7.10 21.48
CA ILE A 219 7.38 8.43 21.09
C ILE A 219 6.76 9.16 22.28
N ILE A 220 6.00 8.46 23.13
CA ILE A 220 5.30 9.09 24.27
C ILE A 220 6.25 9.84 25.21
N PRO A 221 7.39 9.26 25.64
CA PRO A 221 8.33 9.98 26.51
C PRO A 221 8.88 11.26 25.89
N ILE A 222 9.07 11.28 24.54
CA ILE A 222 9.53 12.48 23.83
C ILE A 222 8.45 13.56 23.83
N ILE A 223 7.19 13.18 23.61
CA ILE A 223 6.05 14.13 23.67
C ILE A 223 5.89 14.70 25.07
N GLU A 224 6.13 13.90 26.11
CA GLU A 224 6.05 14.35 27.50
C GLU A 224 7.10 15.40 27.86
N LEU A 225 8.25 15.39 27.20
CA LEU A 225 9.28 16.46 27.36
C LEU A 225 8.88 17.82 26.77
N MET A 226 7.84 17.85 25.91
CA MET A 226 7.36 19.07 25.27
C MET A 226 6.31 19.84 26.11
N ARG A 227 6.02 19.40 27.33
CA ARG A 227 5.03 19.98 28.24
C ARG A 227 5.61 21.05 29.15
#